data_101aa0b64406d90f5693d5444b85177c
#
_entry.id   101aa0b64406d90f5693d5444b85177c
#
_cell.length_a   1.000
_cell.length_b   1.000
_cell.length_c   1.000
_cell.angle_alpha   90.00
_cell.angle_beta   90.00
_cell.angle_gamma   90.00
#
_symmetry.space_group_name_H-M   'P 1'
#
loop_
_entity.id
_entity.type
_entity.pdbx_description
1 polymer ?
#
loop_
_entity_poly.entity_id
_entity_poly.type
_entity_poly.pdbx_seq_one_letter_code
_entity_poly.pdbx_strand_id
1 'polypeptide(L)'
;MTNTKTFAAASAIAGAVALLATASIPATAQQLPPQGWFKVCSKQEDNDICNTQNIVTADSGQLLTAINLIEIKGKINRKIFQVSVPTGRLIPAGIGMQIDANKTTKIEYGICFPDRCIAEAPLTDEMVNALKKGGKLTLTSVNFQNKPNPISVQLTGFSDALSGKGLQQNEIEQRQKELQDAVQKRQKEFEAKMKAEQEKAKAGN
;
A
#
# COMPACT_ATOMS: atom_id res chain seq x y z
N MET A 1 73.15 -25.11 -17.11
CA MET A 1 74.25 -24.45 -16.38
C MET A 1 73.66 -23.22 -15.71
N THR A 2 73.80 -23.26 -14.41
CA THR A 2 73.84 -22.16 -13.38
C THR A 2 72.57 -21.54 -13.00
N ASN A 3 72.12 -21.96 -11.91
CA ASN A 3 72.31 -21.59 -10.47
C ASN A 3 71.36 -20.54 -9.92
N THR A 4 70.44 -21.06 -9.19
CA THR A 4 69.93 -20.76 -7.87
C THR A 4 70.39 -19.41 -7.20
N LYS A 5 69.53 -18.67 -6.67
CA LYS A 5 69.58 -18.14 -5.29
C LYS A 5 68.22 -17.70 -4.77
N THR A 6 67.73 -18.43 -3.79
CA THR A 6 66.70 -18.14 -2.82
C THR A 6 66.99 -16.89 -2.02
N PHE A 7 66.00 -16.01 -1.88
CA PHE A 7 65.91 -15.05 -0.80
C PHE A 7 64.53 -15.17 -0.16
N ALA A 8 64.51 -15.63 1.06
CA ALA A 8 63.39 -15.61 1.96
C ALA A 8 63.28 -14.21 2.54
N ALA A 9 62.18 -13.54 2.36
CA ALA A 9 61.81 -12.36 3.11
C ALA A 9 60.48 -12.63 3.79
N ALA A 10 60.52 -12.78 5.10
CA ALA A 10 59.38 -12.88 5.97
C ALA A 10 58.80 -11.47 6.14
N SER A 11 57.63 -11.23 5.59
CA SER A 11 56.84 -10.02 5.86
C SER A 11 55.65 -10.38 6.76
N ALA A 12 55.74 -9.94 8.01
CA ALA A 12 54.63 -9.96 8.96
C ALA A 12 53.59 -8.98 8.51
N ILE A 13 52.43 -9.48 8.06
CA ILE A 13 51.25 -8.67 7.76
C ILE A 13 50.41 -8.59 9.05
N ALA A 14 50.47 -7.46 9.71
CA ALA A 14 49.55 -7.13 10.79
C ALA A 14 48.14 -6.89 10.20
N GLY A 15 47.26 -7.84 10.41
CA GLY A 15 45.88 -7.75 9.98
C GLY A 15 45.10 -6.73 10.80
N ALA A 16 44.81 -5.60 10.21
CA ALA A 16 43.80 -4.67 10.75
C ALA A 16 42.41 -5.20 10.45
N VAL A 17 41.77 -5.79 11.44
CA VAL A 17 40.34 -6.15 11.36
C VAL A 17 39.52 -4.88 11.41
N ALA A 18 39.12 -4.38 10.25
CA ALA A 18 38.14 -3.32 10.13
C ALA A 18 36.75 -3.88 10.49
N LEU A 19 36.27 -3.54 11.68
CA LEU A 19 34.87 -3.78 12.08
C LEU A 19 33.97 -2.90 11.19
N LEU A 20 33.39 -3.51 10.16
CA LEU A 20 32.28 -2.91 9.42
C LEU A 20 31.05 -2.89 10.32
N ALA A 21 30.79 -1.74 10.94
CA ALA A 21 29.53 -1.47 11.60
C ALA A 21 28.43 -1.43 10.52
N THR A 22 27.69 -2.53 10.38
CA THR A 22 26.48 -2.56 9.57
C THR A 22 25.44 -1.70 10.23
N ALA A 23 25.25 -0.48 9.72
CA ALA A 23 24.14 0.37 10.09
C ALA A 23 22.84 -0.34 9.64
N SER A 24 22.13 -0.93 10.60
CA SER A 24 20.79 -1.47 10.41
C SER A 24 19.87 -0.28 10.11
N ILE A 25 19.50 -0.09 8.85
CA ILE A 25 18.45 0.84 8.45
C ILE A 25 17.15 0.28 9.03
N PRO A 26 16.43 1.01 9.91
CA PRO A 26 15.15 0.53 10.39
C PRO A 26 14.22 0.40 9.18
N ALA A 27 13.78 -0.82 8.87
CA ALA A 27 12.71 -1.04 7.93
C ALA A 27 11.46 -0.36 8.50
N THR A 28 11.07 0.75 7.92
CA THR A 28 9.77 1.36 8.20
C THR A 28 8.71 0.33 7.81
N ALA A 29 8.09 -0.30 8.80
CA ALA A 29 6.94 -1.17 8.57
C ALA A 29 5.86 -0.33 7.91
N GLN A 30 5.71 -0.46 6.60
CA GLN A 30 4.60 0.12 5.88
C GLN A 30 3.34 -0.52 6.43
N GLN A 31 2.54 0.26 7.14
CA GLN A 31 1.24 -0.21 7.62
C GLN A 31 0.41 -0.59 6.40
N LEU A 32 0.04 -1.87 6.33
CA LEU A 32 -0.92 -2.35 5.34
C LEU A 32 -2.23 -1.55 5.51
N PRO A 33 -2.82 -1.07 4.42
CA PRO A 33 -4.11 -0.39 4.49
C PRO A 33 -5.15 -1.31 5.13
N PRO A 34 -6.20 -0.75 5.75
CA PRO A 34 -7.31 -1.55 6.26
C PRO A 34 -7.80 -2.53 5.20
N GLN A 35 -7.96 -3.80 5.55
CA GLN A 35 -8.50 -4.79 4.62
C GLN A 35 -10.01 -4.59 4.47
N GLY A 36 -10.52 -4.75 3.24
CA GLY A 36 -11.92 -4.60 2.93
C GLY A 36 -12.32 -3.14 2.61
N TRP A 37 -13.61 -2.88 2.74
CA TRP A 37 -14.19 -1.56 2.47
C TRP A 37 -14.08 -0.65 3.67
N PHE A 38 -13.60 0.56 3.48
CA PHE A 38 -13.53 1.61 4.49
C PHE A 38 -13.73 2.99 3.86
N LYS A 39 -14.12 3.96 4.68
CA LYS A 39 -14.36 5.33 4.25
C LYS A 39 -13.45 6.28 4.99
N VAL A 40 -12.86 7.19 4.24
CA VAL A 40 -12.05 8.30 4.77
C VAL A 40 -12.67 9.60 4.31
N CYS A 41 -12.83 10.54 5.23
CA CYS A 41 -13.33 11.88 4.92
C CYS A 41 -12.29 12.93 5.31
N SER A 42 -12.22 13.99 4.53
CA SER A 42 -11.42 15.18 4.82
C SER A 42 -12.19 16.42 4.39
N LYS A 43 -11.87 17.55 5.00
CA LYS A 43 -12.35 18.85 4.58
C LYS A 43 -11.22 19.60 3.87
N GLN A 44 -11.49 20.04 2.65
CA GLN A 44 -10.55 20.85 1.87
C GLN A 44 -11.26 22.15 1.48
N GLU A 45 -10.80 23.24 2.06
CA GLU A 45 -11.47 24.54 1.91
C GLU A 45 -12.98 24.45 2.24
N ASP A 46 -13.85 24.75 1.28
CA ASP A 46 -15.31 24.73 1.40
C ASP A 46 -15.93 23.41 0.92
N ASN A 47 -15.14 22.35 0.73
CA ASN A 47 -15.62 21.08 0.26
C ASN A 47 -15.36 19.97 1.28
N ASP A 48 -16.37 19.15 1.55
CA ASP A 48 -16.26 17.90 2.26
C ASP A 48 -16.00 16.79 1.23
N ILE A 49 -14.88 16.09 1.35
CA ILE A 49 -14.47 15.02 0.45
C ILE A 49 -14.48 13.71 1.22
N CYS A 50 -15.34 12.79 0.82
CA CYS A 50 -15.39 11.44 1.37
C CYS A 50 -15.01 10.42 0.27
N ASN A 51 -14.10 9.51 0.59
CA ASN A 51 -13.69 8.42 -0.27
C ASN A 51 -14.00 7.07 0.39
N THR A 52 -14.97 6.33 -0.16
CA THR A 52 -15.21 4.95 0.21
C THR A 52 -14.37 4.07 -0.69
N GLN A 53 -13.47 3.28 -0.10
CA GLN A 53 -12.44 2.61 -0.88
C GLN A 53 -12.19 1.15 -0.45
N ASN A 54 -11.64 0.39 -1.38
CA ASN A 54 -11.07 -0.94 -1.14
C ASN A 54 -9.74 -1.04 -1.90
N ILE A 55 -8.70 -1.50 -1.21
CA ILE A 55 -7.35 -1.62 -1.76
C ILE A 55 -6.96 -3.10 -1.74
N VAL A 56 -6.67 -3.65 -2.90
CA VAL A 56 -6.24 -5.04 -3.05
C VAL A 56 -4.75 -5.06 -3.37
N THR A 57 -4.00 -5.75 -2.54
CA THR A 57 -2.56 -5.95 -2.70
C THR A 57 -2.25 -7.44 -2.84
N ALA A 58 -1.15 -7.75 -3.50
CA ALA A 58 -0.53 -9.08 -3.45
C ALA A 58 0.12 -9.32 -2.08
N ASP A 59 0.49 -10.56 -1.77
CA ASP A 59 1.22 -10.92 -0.54
C ASP A 59 2.56 -10.17 -0.41
N SER A 60 3.14 -9.76 -1.53
CA SER A 60 4.35 -8.91 -1.58
C SER A 60 4.10 -7.45 -1.19
N GLY A 61 2.84 -7.04 -0.93
CA GLY A 61 2.45 -5.66 -0.70
C GLY A 61 2.26 -4.82 -1.98
N GLN A 62 2.50 -5.40 -3.16
CA GLN A 62 2.30 -4.69 -4.42
C GLN A 62 0.81 -4.45 -4.68
N LEU A 63 0.46 -3.22 -5.09
CA LEU A 63 -0.91 -2.87 -5.49
C LEU A 63 -1.36 -3.72 -6.68
N LEU A 64 -2.50 -4.39 -6.55
CA LEU A 64 -3.20 -5.07 -7.64
C LEU A 64 -4.29 -4.18 -8.22
N THR A 65 -5.11 -3.59 -7.36
CA THR A 65 -6.12 -2.59 -7.74
C THR A 65 -6.55 -1.78 -6.50
N ALA A 66 -6.96 -0.55 -6.72
CA ALA A 66 -7.68 0.24 -5.72
C ALA A 66 -8.98 0.75 -6.34
N ILE A 67 -10.04 0.66 -5.58
CA ILE A 67 -11.38 1.13 -5.96
C ILE A 67 -11.74 2.27 -5.03
N ASN A 68 -12.18 3.38 -5.59
CA ASN A 68 -12.53 4.59 -4.87
C ASN A 68 -13.89 5.09 -5.33
N LEU A 69 -14.79 5.31 -4.38
CA LEU A 69 -16.03 6.04 -4.57
C LEU A 69 -15.88 7.39 -3.89
N ILE A 70 -15.60 8.40 -4.68
CA ILE A 70 -15.27 9.75 -4.20
C ILE A 70 -16.51 10.60 -4.30
N GLU A 71 -16.97 11.13 -3.16
CA GLU A 71 -18.04 12.12 -3.06
C GLU A 71 -17.48 13.45 -2.58
N ILE A 72 -17.65 14.48 -3.38
CA ILE A 72 -17.28 15.87 -3.06
C ILE A 72 -18.57 16.65 -2.87
N LYS A 73 -18.74 17.30 -1.71
CA LYS A 73 -19.90 18.11 -1.35
C LYS A 73 -19.46 19.47 -0.83
N GLY A 74 -20.05 20.52 -1.35
CA GLY A 74 -19.73 21.90 -0.97
C GLY A 74 -19.85 22.84 -2.16
N LYS A 75 -18.85 23.67 -2.35
CA LYS A 75 -18.78 24.59 -3.50
C LYS A 75 -18.73 23.80 -4.84
N ILE A 76 -18.11 22.63 -4.82
CA ILE A 76 -18.11 21.67 -5.93
C ILE A 76 -18.89 20.45 -5.48
N ASN A 77 -19.80 19.95 -6.34
CA ASN A 77 -20.55 18.72 -6.09
C ASN A 77 -20.23 17.72 -7.20
N ARG A 78 -19.50 16.67 -6.85
CA ARG A 78 -19.10 15.60 -7.79
C ARG A 78 -19.15 14.24 -7.10
N LYS A 79 -19.55 13.22 -7.88
CA LYS A 79 -19.47 11.81 -7.48
C LYS A 79 -18.69 11.07 -8.56
N ILE A 80 -17.60 10.42 -8.18
CA ILE A 80 -16.65 9.77 -9.10
C ILE A 80 -16.44 8.32 -8.64
N PHE A 81 -16.60 7.38 -9.57
CA PHE A 81 -16.09 6.03 -9.43
C PHE A 81 -14.72 5.95 -10.09
N GLN A 82 -13.70 5.62 -9.32
CA GLN A 82 -12.31 5.60 -9.79
C GLN A 82 -11.70 4.23 -9.52
N VAL A 83 -10.96 3.71 -10.49
CA VAL A 83 -10.19 2.46 -10.36
C VAL A 83 -8.74 2.74 -10.70
N SER A 84 -7.84 2.36 -9.81
CA SER A 84 -6.40 2.40 -10.02
C SER A 84 -5.86 0.98 -10.23
N VAL A 85 -5.02 0.81 -11.25
CA VAL A 85 -4.31 -0.45 -11.54
C VAL A 85 -2.83 -0.17 -11.81
N PRO A 86 -1.91 -1.13 -11.64
CA PRO A 86 -0.51 -0.96 -12.00
C PRO A 86 -0.35 -0.56 -13.48
N THR A 87 0.75 0.08 -13.82
CA THR A 87 1.12 0.44 -15.19
C THR A 87 1.28 -0.78 -16.12
N GLY A 88 1.55 -0.54 -17.41
CA GLY A 88 1.67 -1.62 -18.40
C GLY A 88 0.32 -2.14 -18.87
N ARG A 89 -0.71 -1.29 -18.89
CA ARG A 89 -2.06 -1.60 -19.37
C ARG A 89 -2.28 -1.11 -20.79
N LEU A 90 -3.12 -1.83 -21.52
CA LEU A 90 -3.57 -1.44 -22.85
C LEU A 90 -4.67 -0.37 -22.69
N ILE A 91 -4.29 0.90 -22.88
CA ILE A 91 -5.16 2.06 -22.63
C ILE A 91 -6.47 2.02 -23.40
N PRO A 92 -6.52 1.71 -24.72
CA PRO A 92 -7.78 1.67 -25.47
C PRO A 92 -8.77 0.59 -24.97
N ALA A 93 -8.28 -0.44 -24.28
CA ALA A 93 -9.14 -1.49 -23.73
C ALA A 93 -9.99 -1.00 -22.55
N GLY A 94 -9.49 -0.01 -21.79
CA GLY A 94 -10.12 0.43 -20.56
C GLY A 94 -10.09 -0.65 -19.48
N ILE A 95 -10.96 -0.50 -18.47
CA ILE A 95 -11.22 -1.48 -17.43
C ILE A 95 -12.65 -1.98 -17.56
N GLY A 96 -12.85 -3.29 -17.74
CA GLY A 96 -14.16 -3.92 -17.67
C GLY A 96 -14.60 -4.02 -16.21
N MET A 97 -15.72 -3.40 -15.86
CA MET A 97 -16.37 -3.50 -14.56
C MET A 97 -17.59 -4.43 -14.66
N GLN A 98 -17.64 -5.44 -13.82
CA GLN A 98 -18.75 -6.38 -13.77
C GLN A 98 -19.15 -6.63 -12.31
N ILE A 99 -20.43 -6.47 -11.99
CA ILE A 99 -21.02 -6.81 -10.67
C ILE A 99 -21.76 -8.13 -10.83
N ASP A 100 -21.34 -9.15 -10.10
CA ASP A 100 -21.85 -10.53 -10.19
C ASP A 100 -21.81 -11.07 -11.63
N ALA A 101 -22.94 -11.51 -12.15
CA ALA A 101 -23.10 -11.97 -13.53
C ALA A 101 -23.72 -10.91 -14.46
N ASN A 102 -23.80 -9.65 -14.04
CA ASN A 102 -24.36 -8.57 -14.85
C ASN A 102 -23.47 -8.25 -16.05
N LYS A 103 -24.02 -7.48 -16.99
CA LYS A 103 -23.28 -7.02 -18.17
C LYS A 103 -22.05 -6.20 -17.74
N THR A 104 -20.91 -6.47 -18.37
CA THR A 104 -19.69 -5.71 -18.18
C THR A 104 -19.84 -4.30 -18.74
N THR A 105 -19.47 -3.30 -17.94
CA THR A 105 -19.38 -1.89 -18.35
C THR A 105 -17.92 -1.50 -18.49
N LYS A 106 -17.54 -0.81 -19.55
CA LYS A 106 -16.19 -0.32 -19.78
C LYS A 106 -16.01 1.02 -19.07
N ILE A 107 -14.88 1.16 -18.35
CA ILE A 107 -14.41 2.42 -17.74
C ILE A 107 -13.13 2.83 -18.47
N GLU A 108 -13.10 4.06 -18.98
CA GLU A 108 -11.97 4.57 -19.74
C GLU A 108 -10.85 5.03 -18.79
N TYR A 109 -9.59 4.84 -19.22
CA TYR A 109 -8.45 5.43 -18.53
C TYR A 109 -8.40 6.94 -18.77
N GLY A 110 -8.29 7.72 -17.68
CA GLY A 110 -8.11 9.16 -17.72
C GLY A 110 -6.63 9.56 -17.76
N ILE A 111 -5.81 8.91 -16.92
CA ILE A 111 -4.39 9.25 -16.78
C ILE A 111 -3.58 8.02 -16.32
N CYS A 112 -2.30 7.96 -16.72
CA CYS A 112 -1.33 7.02 -16.17
C CYS A 112 -0.14 7.80 -15.58
N PHE A 113 0.23 7.43 -14.38
CA PHE A 113 1.45 7.82 -13.68
C PHE A 113 2.54 6.75 -13.86
N PRO A 114 3.79 6.99 -13.44
CA PRO A 114 4.85 5.98 -13.54
C PRO A 114 4.55 4.66 -12.81
N ASP A 115 3.74 4.68 -11.77
CA ASP A 115 3.42 3.54 -10.90
C ASP A 115 2.02 2.94 -11.13
N ARG A 116 1.07 3.71 -11.69
CA ARG A 116 -0.33 3.29 -11.87
C ARG A 116 -1.04 4.02 -12.98
N CYS A 117 -2.10 3.38 -13.49
CA CYS A 117 -3.09 3.99 -14.37
C CYS A 117 -4.42 4.13 -13.63
N ILE A 118 -5.13 5.23 -13.89
CA ILE A 118 -6.40 5.58 -13.27
C ILE A 118 -7.48 5.63 -14.35
N ALA A 119 -8.56 4.89 -14.11
CA ALA A 119 -9.79 4.92 -14.90
C ALA A 119 -10.91 5.52 -14.07
N GLU A 120 -11.75 6.36 -14.67
CA GLU A 120 -12.82 7.07 -13.97
C GLU A 120 -14.13 7.02 -14.75
N ALA A 121 -15.22 6.99 -13.99
CA ALA A 121 -16.57 7.14 -14.50
C ALA A 121 -17.40 7.97 -13.51
N PRO A 122 -18.50 8.62 -13.96
CA PRO A 122 -19.47 9.18 -13.04
C PRO A 122 -20.03 8.09 -12.12
N LEU A 123 -20.02 8.35 -10.80
CA LEU A 123 -20.65 7.47 -9.84
C LEU A 123 -22.16 7.77 -9.80
N THR A 124 -22.92 6.98 -10.55
CA THR A 124 -24.39 7.13 -10.61
C THR A 124 -25.08 6.41 -9.47
N ASP A 125 -26.32 6.81 -9.16
CA ASP A 125 -27.10 6.15 -8.12
C ASP A 125 -27.44 4.69 -8.50
N GLU A 126 -27.60 4.38 -9.80
CA GLU A 126 -27.76 3.00 -10.32
C GLU A 126 -26.53 2.15 -10.01
N MET A 127 -25.32 2.70 -10.23
CA MET A 127 -24.07 2.01 -9.92
C MET A 127 -23.94 1.76 -8.42
N VAL A 128 -24.24 2.77 -7.59
CA VAL A 128 -24.24 2.63 -6.13
C VAL A 128 -25.23 1.55 -5.67
N ASN A 129 -26.45 1.54 -6.22
CA ASN A 129 -27.45 0.55 -5.87
C ASN A 129 -27.04 -0.86 -6.32
N ALA A 130 -26.41 -1.01 -7.48
CA ALA A 130 -25.88 -2.27 -7.95
C ALA A 130 -24.75 -2.79 -7.04
N LEU A 131 -23.84 -1.93 -6.63
CA LEU A 131 -22.76 -2.27 -5.68
C LEU A 131 -23.31 -2.67 -4.30
N LYS A 132 -24.35 -1.99 -3.80
CA LYS A 132 -24.99 -2.32 -2.52
C LYS A 132 -25.69 -3.67 -2.51
N LYS A 133 -26.27 -4.07 -3.64
CA LYS A 133 -27.04 -5.32 -3.78
C LYS A 133 -26.18 -6.49 -4.24
N GLY A 134 -25.04 -6.21 -4.87
CA GLY A 134 -24.15 -7.23 -5.43
C GLY A 134 -23.32 -7.94 -4.36
N GLY A 135 -22.87 -9.13 -4.69
CA GLY A 135 -21.97 -9.92 -3.86
C GLY A 135 -20.51 -9.72 -4.22
N LYS A 136 -20.20 -9.52 -5.51
CA LYS A 136 -18.83 -9.46 -6.03
C LYS A 136 -18.69 -8.42 -7.14
N LEU A 137 -17.64 -7.64 -7.07
CA LEU A 137 -17.19 -6.73 -8.13
C LEU A 137 -15.96 -7.34 -8.81
N THR A 138 -16.00 -7.52 -10.11
CA THR A 138 -14.85 -7.95 -10.92
C THR A 138 -14.40 -6.81 -11.82
N LEU A 139 -13.10 -6.47 -11.72
CA LEU A 139 -12.44 -5.46 -12.53
C LEU A 139 -11.43 -6.16 -13.44
N THR A 140 -11.58 -6.01 -14.74
CA THR A 140 -10.71 -6.66 -15.73
C THR A 140 -9.95 -5.60 -16.51
N SER A 141 -8.67 -5.45 -16.23
CA SER A 141 -7.73 -4.67 -17.06
C SER A 141 -7.05 -5.58 -18.07
N VAL A 142 -6.54 -5.02 -19.17
CA VAL A 142 -5.80 -5.77 -20.20
C VAL A 142 -4.36 -5.29 -20.16
N ASN A 143 -3.39 -6.21 -20.10
CA ASN A 143 -1.97 -5.86 -20.11
C ASN A 143 -1.46 -5.58 -21.54
N PHE A 144 -0.22 -5.09 -21.65
CA PHE A 144 0.41 -4.78 -22.95
C PHE A 144 0.60 -6.01 -23.85
N GLN A 145 0.51 -7.24 -23.30
CA GLN A 145 0.52 -8.49 -24.06
C GLN A 145 -0.88 -8.92 -24.53
N ASN A 146 -1.87 -8.03 -24.40
CA ASN A 146 -3.29 -8.30 -24.71
C ASN A 146 -3.90 -9.42 -23.87
N LYS A 147 -3.40 -9.66 -22.66
CA LYS A 147 -3.96 -10.65 -21.73
C LYS A 147 -4.85 -9.97 -20.70
N PRO A 148 -6.08 -10.50 -20.48
CA PRO A 148 -6.97 -9.99 -19.44
C PRO A 148 -6.43 -10.31 -18.05
N ASN A 149 -6.62 -9.38 -17.13
CA ASN A 149 -6.16 -9.43 -15.73
C ASN A 149 -7.38 -9.14 -14.83
N PRO A 150 -8.25 -10.13 -14.56
CA PRO A 150 -9.41 -9.95 -13.70
C PRO A 150 -9.00 -9.94 -12.22
N ILE A 151 -9.47 -8.95 -11.47
CA ILE A 151 -9.38 -8.86 -10.02
C ILE A 151 -10.79 -8.82 -9.47
N SER A 152 -11.11 -9.73 -8.56
CA SER A 152 -12.41 -9.81 -7.92
C SER A 152 -12.33 -9.32 -6.48
N VAL A 153 -13.31 -8.48 -6.10
CA VAL A 153 -13.45 -7.90 -4.77
C VAL A 153 -14.83 -8.25 -4.23
N GLN A 154 -14.87 -8.71 -2.98
CA GLN A 154 -16.14 -8.94 -2.29
C GLN A 154 -16.79 -7.62 -1.91
N LEU A 155 -18.11 -7.53 -2.11
CA LEU A 155 -18.90 -6.34 -1.74
C LEU A 155 -19.42 -6.39 -0.30
N THR A 156 -19.09 -7.45 0.45
CA THR A 156 -19.38 -7.54 1.89
C THR A 156 -18.77 -6.35 2.63
N GLY A 157 -19.58 -5.66 3.44
CA GLY A 157 -19.16 -4.46 4.18
C GLY A 157 -19.16 -3.16 3.37
N PHE A 158 -19.38 -3.22 2.04
CA PHE A 158 -19.45 -2.01 1.20
C PHE A 158 -20.55 -1.04 1.65
N SER A 159 -21.76 -1.54 1.88
CA SER A 159 -22.91 -0.72 2.29
C SER A 159 -22.67 -0.03 3.63
N ASP A 160 -22.05 -0.74 4.58
CA ASP A 160 -21.74 -0.21 5.92
C ASP A 160 -20.64 0.85 5.82
N ALA A 161 -19.59 0.60 5.03
CA ALA A 161 -18.54 1.58 4.80
C ALA A 161 -19.10 2.85 4.11
N LEU A 162 -19.94 2.69 3.07
CA LEU A 162 -20.50 3.82 2.32
C LEU A 162 -21.42 4.70 3.18
N SER A 163 -22.28 4.10 4.01
CA SER A 163 -23.25 4.82 4.86
C SER A 163 -22.68 5.22 6.22
N GLY A 164 -21.61 4.58 6.65
CA GLY A 164 -20.96 4.82 7.94
C GLY A 164 -20.30 6.19 8.04
N LYS A 165 -19.99 6.59 9.28
CA LYS A 165 -19.15 7.75 9.55
C LYS A 165 -17.72 7.44 9.07
N GLY A 166 -17.22 8.20 8.09
CA GLY A 166 -15.86 8.05 7.60
C GLY A 166 -14.82 8.37 8.68
N LEU A 167 -13.68 7.69 8.63
CA LEU A 167 -12.51 8.06 9.42
C LEU A 167 -12.05 9.44 8.98
N GLN A 168 -11.80 10.33 9.94
CA GLN A 168 -11.24 11.63 9.63
C GLN A 168 -9.73 11.50 9.40
N GLN A 169 -9.21 12.24 8.43
CA GLN A 169 -7.78 12.19 8.10
C GLN A 169 -6.88 12.47 9.31
N ASN A 170 -7.25 13.45 10.12
CA ASN A 170 -6.52 13.78 11.35
C ASN A 170 -6.56 12.65 12.40
N GLU A 171 -7.67 11.89 12.49
CA GLU A 171 -7.77 10.74 13.38
C GLU A 171 -6.85 9.60 12.94
N ILE A 172 -6.68 9.42 11.63
CA ILE A 172 -5.76 8.43 11.05
C ILE A 172 -4.32 8.82 11.38
N GLU A 173 -3.95 10.08 11.17
CA GLU A 173 -2.61 10.61 11.46
C GLU A 173 -2.26 10.50 12.95
N GLN A 174 -3.20 10.83 13.83
CA GLN A 174 -3.02 10.65 15.27
C GLN A 174 -2.77 9.20 15.67
N ARG A 175 -3.58 8.27 15.18
CA ARG A 175 -3.40 6.83 15.45
C ARG A 175 -2.07 6.30 14.93
N GLN A 176 -1.64 6.76 13.75
CA GLN A 176 -0.33 6.39 13.20
C GLN A 176 0.80 6.86 14.10
N LYS A 177 0.72 8.11 14.58
CA LYS A 177 1.71 8.67 15.50
C LYS A 177 1.73 7.91 16.84
N GLU A 178 0.58 7.65 17.43
CA GLU A 178 0.48 6.87 18.67
C GLU A 178 1.09 5.46 18.54
N LEU A 179 0.85 4.80 17.39
CA LEU A 179 1.44 3.49 17.10
C LEU A 179 2.97 3.56 16.95
N GLN A 180 3.47 4.57 16.23
CA GLN A 180 4.92 4.79 16.09
C GLN A 180 5.57 5.06 17.44
N ASP A 181 4.98 5.90 18.27
CA ASP A 181 5.47 6.21 19.61
C ASP A 181 5.49 4.96 20.51
N ALA A 182 4.44 4.12 20.43
CA ALA A 182 4.36 2.87 21.16
C ALA A 182 5.42 1.84 20.71
N VAL A 183 5.67 1.74 19.41
CA VAL A 183 6.73 0.88 18.86
C VAL A 183 8.11 1.35 19.33
N GLN A 184 8.40 2.65 19.22
CA GLN A 184 9.67 3.22 19.67
C GLN A 184 9.89 3.02 21.18
N LYS A 185 8.85 3.19 21.98
CA LYS A 185 8.91 2.93 23.43
C LYS A 185 9.28 1.47 23.73
N ARG A 186 8.61 0.52 23.08
CA ARG A 186 8.93 -0.92 23.22
C ARG A 186 10.34 -1.27 22.79
N GLN A 187 10.84 -0.66 21.70
CA GLN A 187 12.22 -0.86 21.26
C GLN A 187 13.22 -0.38 22.32
N LYS A 188 13.02 0.84 22.85
CA LYS A 188 13.88 1.38 23.93
C LYS A 188 13.85 0.53 25.19
N GLU A 189 12.67 0.04 25.59
CA GLU A 189 12.53 -0.87 26.74
C GLU A 189 13.24 -2.20 26.52
N PHE A 190 13.15 -2.74 25.30
CA PHE A 190 13.85 -3.97 24.93
C PHE A 190 15.37 -3.78 24.93
N GLU A 191 15.87 -2.72 24.33
CA GLU A 191 17.30 -2.36 24.33
C GLU A 191 17.85 -2.17 25.74
N ALA A 192 17.08 -1.48 26.61
CA ALA A 192 17.46 -1.30 28.01
C ALA A 192 17.54 -2.63 28.77
N LYS A 193 16.58 -3.54 28.55
CA LYS A 193 16.61 -4.88 29.13
C LYS A 193 17.81 -5.70 28.67
N MET A 194 18.08 -5.67 27.36
CA MET A 194 19.22 -6.38 26.77
C MET A 194 20.56 -5.86 27.32
N LYS A 195 20.72 -4.54 27.45
CA LYS A 195 21.91 -3.94 28.07
C LYS A 195 22.07 -4.36 29.55
N ALA A 196 20.99 -4.32 30.31
CA ALA A 196 21.02 -4.72 31.73
C ALA A 196 21.38 -6.21 31.91
N GLU A 197 20.90 -7.09 31.02
CA GLU A 197 21.27 -8.52 31.04
C GLU A 197 22.74 -8.73 30.64
N GLN A 198 23.24 -7.98 29.64
CA GLN A 198 24.64 -8.06 29.26
C GLN A 198 25.59 -7.57 30.36
N GLU A 199 25.21 -6.52 31.09
CA GLU A 199 26.00 -6.03 32.25
C GLU A 199 26.01 -7.05 33.39
N LYS A 200 24.88 -7.68 33.69
CA LYS A 200 24.81 -8.76 34.69
C LYS A 200 25.67 -9.97 34.30
N ALA A 201 25.66 -10.34 33.03
CA ALA A 201 26.49 -11.45 32.53
C ALA A 201 27.98 -11.14 32.61
N LYS A 202 28.40 -9.88 32.45
CA LYS A 202 29.79 -9.44 32.60
C LYS A 202 30.23 -9.32 34.08
N ALA A 203 29.32 -9.00 34.98
CA ALA A 203 29.63 -8.86 36.42
C ALA A 203 29.62 -10.23 37.16
N GLY A 204 29.09 -11.28 36.54
CA GLY A 204 29.02 -12.63 37.12
C GLY A 204 30.17 -13.57 36.69
N ASN A 205 31.15 -13.07 35.97
CA ASN A 205 32.38 -13.77 35.57
C ASN A 205 33.61 -13.09 36.20
#